data_31e3ecc84e0f38cb3416af650e914b61
#
_entry.id   31e3ecc84e0f38cb3416af650e914b61
#
_cell.length_a   1.000
_cell.length_b   1.000
_cell.length_c   1.000
_cell.angle_alpha   90.00
_cell.angle_beta   90.00
_cell.angle_gamma   90.00
#
_symmetry.space_group_name_H-M   'P 1'
#
loop_
_entity.id
_entity.type
_entity.pdbx_description
1 polymer ?
#
loop_
_entity_poly.entity_id
_entity_poly.type
_entity_poly.pdbx_seq_one_letter_code
_entity_poly.pdbx_strand_id
1 'polypeptide(L)'
;MQNESIQISPSIHEYLLTHGYTENFSVTPIAGAGSGRRYFRISDGNKACVLQVSAEVNEDFKHFVEYSKTFREYALPVPRIYSVDEETCQILQEDLGKRTLLDEAYPNGSPSLSGSVRILYPEVIDALIQWQNASHPLFSHHTEIWLRRFDFAALKWETEYFTENYLKGFKGITEIPESVRHFYSLIAVSVEAQTKVLMHRDFQSQNIMIRSNSEVAFVDYQGARRGSMFYDIASLLWDPYVNLPLPMIKDFFEYWRSQYRGTRIYTKDDAWEGFVHASLQRLMQALGAYCFLSKVKKIEKFEQYIEPGKAKLRELFGEFKLIAKATDAEVFKFMDWALQ
;
A
#
# COMPACT_ATOMS: atom_id res chain seq x y z
N MET A 1 -23.71 17.16 3.15
CA MET A 1 -23.11 16.14 4.02
C MET A 1 -23.95 16.14 5.28
N GLN A 2 -24.75 15.10 5.50
CA GLN A 2 -25.52 14.96 6.74
C GLN A 2 -24.53 14.79 7.89
N ASN A 3 -24.69 15.58 8.96
CA ASN A 3 -24.01 15.40 10.24
C ASN A 3 -24.52 14.08 10.85
N GLU A 4 -23.95 12.94 10.45
CA GLU A 4 -24.14 11.71 11.20
C GLU A 4 -23.39 11.86 12.53
N SER A 5 -24.13 12.09 13.59
CA SER A 5 -23.60 12.02 14.94
C SER A 5 -23.15 10.58 15.20
N ILE A 6 -21.84 10.35 15.29
CA ILE A 6 -21.33 9.05 15.69
C ILE A 6 -21.51 8.87 17.21
N GLN A 7 -22.06 7.74 17.61
CA GLN A 7 -22.12 7.39 19.02
C GLN A 7 -20.79 6.72 19.42
N ILE A 8 -20.06 7.38 20.33
CA ILE A 8 -18.84 6.82 20.93
C ILE A 8 -19.27 5.81 22.01
N SER A 9 -18.62 4.65 22.03
CA SER A 9 -18.94 3.62 23.02
C SER A 9 -18.62 4.07 24.44
N PRO A 10 -19.36 3.57 25.46
CA PRO A 10 -19.10 3.94 26.84
C PRO A 10 -17.66 3.66 27.29
N SER A 11 -17.07 2.55 26.88
CA SER A 11 -15.69 2.17 27.21
C SER A 11 -14.66 3.14 26.61
N ILE A 12 -14.87 3.57 25.38
CA ILE A 12 -13.99 4.57 24.73
C ILE A 12 -14.20 5.96 25.33
N HIS A 13 -15.43 6.33 25.65
CA HIS A 13 -15.74 7.60 26.31
C HIS A 13 -15.05 7.69 27.70
N GLU A 14 -15.14 6.62 28.51
CA GLU A 14 -14.47 6.51 29.80
C GLU A 14 -12.95 6.62 29.64
N TYR A 15 -12.38 5.92 28.62
CA TYR A 15 -10.96 6.04 28.31
C TYR A 15 -10.55 7.50 28.05
N LEU A 16 -11.31 8.23 27.23
CA LEU A 16 -11.00 9.64 26.93
C LEU A 16 -10.99 10.51 28.17
N LEU A 17 -11.98 10.40 29.05
CA LEU A 17 -12.07 11.19 30.28
C LEU A 17 -10.95 10.86 31.25
N THR A 18 -10.65 9.57 31.46
CA THR A 18 -9.58 9.12 32.38
C THR A 18 -8.18 9.49 31.89
N HIS A 19 -8.03 9.72 30.57
CA HIS A 19 -6.76 10.16 29.96
C HIS A 19 -6.72 11.68 29.74
N GLY A 20 -7.63 12.42 30.39
CA GLY A 20 -7.60 13.88 30.50
C GLY A 20 -8.08 14.61 29.24
N TYR A 21 -8.99 14.01 28.44
CA TYR A 21 -9.80 14.76 27.50
C TYR A 21 -10.93 15.47 28.26
N THR A 22 -11.29 16.65 27.81
CA THR A 22 -12.44 17.37 28.38
C THR A 22 -13.75 16.74 27.87
N GLU A 23 -14.86 16.89 28.62
CA GLU A 23 -16.17 16.41 28.19
C GLU A 23 -16.66 17.05 26.87
N ASN A 24 -16.15 18.25 26.56
CA ASN A 24 -16.54 19.03 25.39
C ASN A 24 -15.58 18.81 24.20
N PHE A 25 -15.14 17.59 23.93
CA PHE A 25 -14.33 17.31 22.76
C PHE A 25 -15.17 17.38 21.46
N SER A 26 -14.54 17.80 20.39
CA SER A 26 -15.10 17.78 19.04
C SER A 26 -14.88 16.42 18.36
N VAL A 27 -15.82 16.00 17.52
CA VAL A 27 -15.72 14.81 16.69
C VAL A 27 -15.90 15.21 15.23
N THR A 28 -14.86 15.07 14.42
CA THR A 28 -14.88 15.48 13.02
C THR A 28 -14.57 14.30 12.09
N PRO A 29 -15.37 14.07 11.02
CA PRO A 29 -15.10 12.98 10.10
C PRO A 29 -13.77 13.20 9.36
N ILE A 30 -13.02 12.10 9.18
CA ILE A 30 -11.85 12.04 8.31
C ILE A 30 -12.28 11.34 7.02
N ALA A 31 -11.95 11.92 5.87
CA ALA A 31 -12.30 11.34 4.59
C ALA A 31 -11.68 9.94 4.43
N GLY A 32 -12.50 8.93 4.22
CA GLY A 32 -12.08 7.55 4.07
C GLY A 32 -11.63 7.20 2.65
N ALA A 33 -10.72 6.24 2.52
CA ALA A 33 -10.12 5.84 1.25
C ALA A 33 -10.84 4.68 0.53
N GLY A 34 -12.13 4.41 0.78
CA GLY A 34 -12.91 3.41 0.02
C GLY A 34 -13.06 2.04 0.68
N SER A 35 -12.55 1.84 1.89
CA SER A 35 -12.90 0.69 2.75
C SER A 35 -14.22 0.98 3.48
N GLY A 36 -14.95 -0.05 3.90
CA GLY A 36 -16.17 0.11 4.72
C GLY A 36 -15.92 0.69 6.13
N ARG A 37 -14.70 1.12 6.43
CA ARG A 37 -14.29 1.73 7.69
C ARG A 37 -14.52 3.23 7.66
N ARG A 38 -15.02 3.81 8.76
CA ARG A 38 -15.16 5.25 8.96
C ARG A 38 -14.17 5.71 10.02
N TYR A 39 -13.61 6.90 9.80
CA TYR A 39 -12.63 7.47 10.71
C TYR A 39 -13.10 8.85 11.18
N PHE A 40 -12.90 9.12 12.46
CA PHE A 40 -13.25 10.40 13.08
C PHE A 40 -12.09 10.89 13.93
N ARG A 41 -11.75 12.17 13.81
CA ARG A 41 -10.82 12.83 14.73
C ARG A 41 -11.55 13.35 15.93
N ILE A 42 -11.14 12.93 17.11
CA ILE A 42 -11.60 13.42 18.39
C ILE A 42 -10.56 14.41 18.92
N SER A 43 -10.96 15.63 19.27
CA SER A 43 -10.04 16.66 19.78
C SER A 43 -10.72 17.54 20.80
N ASP A 44 -9.99 17.85 21.88
CA ASP A 44 -10.38 18.85 22.88
C ASP A 44 -9.61 20.18 22.73
N GLY A 45 -8.89 20.34 21.60
CA GLY A 45 -8.06 21.51 21.33
C GLY A 45 -6.61 21.37 21.78
N ASN A 46 -6.32 20.57 22.81
CA ASN A 46 -4.96 20.31 23.30
C ASN A 46 -4.40 18.97 22.81
N LYS A 47 -5.27 17.97 22.72
CA LYS A 47 -4.95 16.60 22.31
C LYS A 47 -5.88 16.17 21.19
N ALA A 48 -5.40 15.20 20.42
CA ALA A 48 -6.22 14.55 19.42
C ALA A 48 -5.94 13.05 19.37
N CYS A 49 -6.96 12.29 19.00
CA CYS A 49 -6.89 10.88 18.67
C CYS A 49 -7.85 10.57 17.53
N VAL A 50 -7.74 9.37 16.96
CA VAL A 50 -8.60 8.92 15.86
C VAL A 50 -9.45 7.76 16.32
N LEU A 51 -10.75 7.86 16.11
CA LEU A 51 -11.72 6.80 16.27
C LEU A 51 -11.96 6.14 14.92
N GLN A 52 -11.62 4.87 14.80
CA GLN A 52 -12.02 4.01 13.69
C GLN A 52 -13.32 3.30 14.07
N VAL A 53 -14.26 3.25 13.14
CA VAL A 53 -15.53 2.52 13.27
C VAL A 53 -15.67 1.58 12.08
N SER A 54 -15.80 0.30 12.37
CA SER A 54 -15.99 -0.76 11.38
C SER A 54 -17.44 -1.23 11.37
N ALA A 55 -17.88 -1.86 10.29
CA ALA A 55 -19.24 -2.42 10.21
C ALA A 55 -19.38 -3.69 11.07
N GLU A 56 -18.28 -4.43 11.23
CA GLU A 56 -18.22 -5.70 11.95
C GLU A 56 -16.80 -6.01 12.45
N VAL A 57 -16.67 -6.91 13.40
CA VAL A 57 -15.38 -7.47 13.86
C VAL A 57 -14.99 -8.63 12.95
N ASN A 58 -14.50 -8.31 11.77
CA ASN A 58 -13.96 -9.28 10.81
C ASN A 58 -12.45 -9.50 11.00
N GLU A 59 -11.85 -10.36 10.17
CA GLU A 59 -10.42 -10.66 10.23
C GLU A 59 -9.54 -9.39 10.06
N ASP A 60 -9.92 -8.45 9.20
CA ASP A 60 -9.17 -7.19 9.02
C ASP A 60 -9.19 -6.33 10.28
N PHE A 61 -10.30 -6.29 11.03
CA PHE A 61 -10.40 -5.62 12.32
C PHE A 61 -9.44 -6.25 13.34
N LYS A 62 -9.49 -7.59 13.48
CA LYS A 62 -8.62 -8.33 14.40
C LYS A 62 -7.15 -8.17 14.05
N HIS A 63 -6.79 -8.35 12.80
CA HIS A 63 -5.41 -8.14 12.33
C HIS A 63 -4.93 -6.71 12.56
N PHE A 64 -5.77 -5.70 12.34
CA PHE A 64 -5.37 -4.32 12.60
C PHE A 64 -5.00 -4.12 14.08
N VAL A 65 -5.81 -4.61 15.01
CA VAL A 65 -5.55 -4.51 16.45
C VAL A 65 -4.30 -5.29 16.86
N GLU A 66 -4.21 -6.55 16.44
CA GLU A 66 -3.10 -7.44 16.78
C GLU A 66 -1.78 -6.93 16.19
N TYR A 67 -1.78 -6.60 14.89
CA TYR A 67 -0.57 -6.13 14.22
C TYR A 67 -0.09 -4.77 14.74
N SER A 68 -1.01 -3.87 15.11
CA SER A 68 -0.61 -2.61 15.75
C SER A 68 0.17 -2.84 17.05
N LYS A 69 -0.26 -3.77 17.88
CA LYS A 69 0.42 -4.13 19.14
C LYS A 69 1.78 -4.77 18.83
N THR A 70 1.77 -5.82 18.02
CA THR A 70 2.97 -6.55 17.61
C THR A 70 4.01 -5.64 16.96
N PHE A 71 3.62 -4.86 15.95
CA PHE A 71 4.56 -4.01 15.23
C PHE A 71 5.17 -2.91 16.11
N ARG A 72 4.42 -2.41 17.11
CA ARG A 72 4.93 -1.47 18.09
C ARG A 72 5.97 -2.09 19.02
N GLU A 73 5.87 -3.38 19.37
CA GLU A 73 6.90 -4.10 20.15
C GLU A 73 8.23 -4.18 19.38
N TYR A 74 8.19 -4.21 18.06
CA TYR A 74 9.37 -4.15 17.19
C TYR A 74 9.75 -2.74 16.75
N ALA A 75 9.23 -1.70 17.42
CA ALA A 75 9.46 -0.29 17.13
C ALA A 75 9.13 0.11 15.66
N LEU A 76 8.22 -0.60 15.00
CA LEU A 76 7.79 -0.26 13.66
C LEU A 76 6.85 0.96 13.68
N PRO A 77 6.88 1.81 12.64
CA PRO A 77 6.22 3.10 12.63
C PRO A 77 4.71 2.99 12.33
N VAL A 78 3.96 2.42 13.26
CA VAL A 78 2.50 2.28 13.19
C VAL A 78 1.81 3.04 14.32
N PRO A 79 0.52 3.42 14.18
CA PRO A 79 -0.21 4.11 15.25
C PRO A 79 -0.32 3.25 16.51
N ARG A 80 -0.28 3.88 17.66
CA ARG A 80 -0.60 3.24 18.93
C ARG A 80 -2.11 3.04 19.03
N ILE A 81 -2.54 1.84 19.42
CA ILE A 81 -3.93 1.59 19.81
C ILE A 81 -4.10 1.97 21.28
N TYR A 82 -5.11 2.76 21.58
CA TYR A 82 -5.43 3.23 22.91
C TYR A 82 -6.51 2.41 23.59
N SER A 83 -7.59 2.12 22.86
CA SER A 83 -8.72 1.32 23.33
C SER A 83 -9.39 0.58 22.19
N VAL A 84 -9.98 -0.56 22.46
CA VAL A 84 -10.75 -1.36 21.50
C VAL A 84 -12.08 -1.76 22.16
N ASP A 85 -13.15 -1.54 21.44
CA ASP A 85 -14.49 -1.98 21.83
C ASP A 85 -15.05 -2.84 20.67
N GLU A 86 -15.04 -4.15 20.89
CA GLU A 86 -15.49 -5.12 19.89
C GLU A 86 -17.02 -5.16 19.77
N GLU A 87 -17.77 -4.84 20.84
CA GLU A 87 -19.24 -4.83 20.79
C GLU A 87 -19.78 -3.75 19.85
N THR A 88 -19.09 -2.60 19.82
CA THR A 88 -19.44 -1.47 18.96
C THR A 88 -18.55 -1.36 17.71
N CYS A 89 -17.62 -2.29 17.51
CA CYS A 89 -16.65 -2.32 16.40
C CYS A 89 -15.82 -1.03 16.32
N GLN A 90 -15.41 -0.48 17.46
CA GLN A 90 -14.67 0.78 17.56
C GLN A 90 -13.23 0.57 18.04
N ILE A 91 -12.31 1.32 17.45
CA ILE A 91 -10.89 1.34 17.83
C ILE A 91 -10.46 2.80 18.02
N LEU A 92 -9.95 3.13 19.20
CA LEU A 92 -9.34 4.41 19.49
C LEU A 92 -7.83 4.30 19.29
N GLN A 93 -7.27 5.16 18.47
CA GLN A 93 -5.85 5.10 18.10
C GLN A 93 -5.20 6.48 18.05
N GLU A 94 -3.88 6.49 17.97
CA GLU A 94 -3.05 7.67 17.81
C GLU A 94 -3.43 8.49 16.57
N ASP A 95 -3.49 9.81 16.72
CA ASP A 95 -3.62 10.74 15.61
C ASP A 95 -2.24 11.00 14.99
N LEU A 96 -2.03 10.49 13.78
CA LEU A 96 -0.79 10.68 13.02
C LEU A 96 -0.73 12.01 12.26
N GLY A 97 -1.75 12.86 12.42
CA GLY A 97 -1.87 14.11 11.68
C GLY A 97 -2.73 13.98 10.42
N LYS A 98 -2.55 14.93 9.48
CA LYS A 98 -3.39 15.03 8.27
C LYS A 98 -2.61 14.81 6.98
N ARG A 99 -1.28 14.84 7.04
CA ARG A 99 -0.44 14.85 5.85
C ARG A 99 0.01 13.44 5.48
N THR A 100 -0.26 13.04 4.26
CA THR A 100 0.27 11.83 3.65
C THR A 100 1.50 12.16 2.79
N LEU A 101 2.26 11.15 2.39
CA LEU A 101 3.34 11.34 1.40
C LEU A 101 2.79 11.87 0.07
N LEU A 102 1.54 11.51 -0.29
CA LEU A 102 0.88 12.07 -1.48
C LEU A 102 0.63 13.58 -1.33
N ASP A 103 0.15 14.03 -0.16
CA ASP A 103 -0.08 15.46 0.09
C ASP A 103 1.24 16.25 0.04
N GLU A 104 2.34 15.66 0.48
CA GLU A 104 3.68 16.26 0.41
C GLU A 104 4.26 16.25 -1.01
N ALA A 105 3.89 15.25 -1.81
CA ALA A 105 4.29 15.18 -3.21
C ALA A 105 3.59 16.26 -4.06
N TYR A 106 2.33 16.59 -3.72
CA TYR A 106 1.52 17.60 -4.42
C TYR A 106 0.84 18.55 -3.43
N PRO A 107 1.62 19.43 -2.76
CA PRO A 107 1.07 20.34 -1.76
C PRO A 107 -0.07 21.21 -2.31
N ASN A 108 -1.18 21.26 -1.57
CA ASN A 108 -2.39 22.03 -1.93
C ASN A 108 -2.95 21.66 -3.32
N GLY A 109 -2.76 20.43 -3.78
CA GLY A 109 -3.22 19.99 -5.11
C GLY A 109 -2.40 20.56 -6.27
N SER A 110 -1.14 20.96 -6.02
CA SER A 110 -0.22 21.41 -7.08
C SER A 110 -0.17 20.40 -8.24
N PRO A 111 -0.18 20.85 -9.51
CA PRO A 111 -0.01 19.94 -10.64
C PRO A 111 1.44 19.45 -10.81
N SER A 112 2.39 20.04 -10.07
CA SER A 112 3.82 19.76 -10.18
C SER A 112 4.32 19.03 -8.95
N LEU A 113 5.18 18.03 -9.18
CA LEU A 113 5.84 17.27 -8.12
C LEU A 113 6.72 18.19 -7.27
N SER A 114 6.52 18.14 -5.95
CA SER A 114 7.28 18.94 -4.99
C SER A 114 8.73 18.50 -4.87
N GLY A 115 9.62 19.46 -4.59
CA GLY A 115 11.02 19.18 -4.22
C GLY A 115 11.17 18.39 -2.91
N SER A 116 10.16 18.42 -2.03
CA SER A 116 10.13 17.64 -0.77
C SER A 116 10.23 16.13 -0.99
N VAL A 117 9.82 15.63 -2.16
CA VAL A 117 9.94 14.22 -2.55
C VAL A 117 11.39 13.71 -2.45
N ARG A 118 12.38 14.55 -2.82
CA ARG A 118 13.80 14.16 -2.74
C ARG A 118 14.31 13.99 -1.31
N ILE A 119 13.63 14.57 -0.34
CA ILE A 119 13.97 14.49 1.10
C ILE A 119 13.15 13.37 1.75
N LEU A 120 11.85 13.31 1.48
CA LEU A 120 10.94 12.40 2.17
C LEU A 120 11.04 10.94 1.69
N TYR A 121 11.31 10.71 0.39
CA TYR A 121 11.41 9.33 -0.11
C TYR A 121 12.56 8.53 0.52
N PRO A 122 13.78 9.08 0.69
CA PRO A 122 14.82 8.41 1.47
C PRO A 122 14.38 8.03 2.89
N GLU A 123 13.72 8.93 3.62
CA GLU A 123 13.19 8.65 4.98
C GLU A 123 12.13 7.53 4.98
N VAL A 124 11.24 7.54 4.00
CA VAL A 124 10.24 6.47 3.80
C VAL A 124 10.91 5.15 3.45
N ILE A 125 11.93 5.17 2.62
CA ILE A 125 12.71 3.98 2.22
C ILE A 125 13.45 3.41 3.43
N ASP A 126 14.06 4.23 4.27
CA ASP A 126 14.73 3.80 5.49
C ASP A 126 13.74 3.16 6.48
N ALA A 127 12.55 3.74 6.63
CA ALA A 127 11.47 3.16 7.43
C ALA A 127 10.97 1.82 6.84
N LEU A 128 10.89 1.69 5.50
CA LEU A 128 10.57 0.42 4.84
C LEU A 128 11.66 -0.62 5.07
N ILE A 129 12.94 -0.25 5.03
CA ILE A 129 14.06 -1.16 5.32
C ILE A 129 13.98 -1.64 6.78
N GLN A 130 13.67 -0.75 7.73
CA GLN A 130 13.42 -1.13 9.13
C GLN A 130 12.27 -2.14 9.23
N TRP A 131 11.16 -1.88 8.54
CA TRP A 131 10.01 -2.78 8.44
C TRP A 131 10.41 -4.17 7.91
N GLN A 132 11.14 -4.22 6.82
CA GLN A 132 11.63 -5.46 6.21
C GLN A 132 12.62 -6.21 7.11
N ASN A 133 13.49 -5.50 7.81
CA ASN A 133 14.49 -6.09 8.72
C ASN A 133 13.85 -6.71 9.98
N ALA A 134 12.66 -6.27 10.38
CA ALA A 134 11.90 -6.89 11.47
C ALA A 134 11.39 -8.30 11.12
N SER A 135 11.50 -8.75 9.87
CA SER A 135 10.96 -10.02 9.38
C SER A 135 11.45 -11.23 10.19
N HIS A 136 12.75 -11.34 10.41
CA HIS A 136 13.31 -12.53 11.06
C HIS A 136 12.84 -12.70 12.52
N PRO A 137 12.99 -11.71 13.43
CA PRO A 137 12.51 -11.86 14.78
C PRO A 137 10.97 -11.95 14.85
N LEU A 138 10.26 -11.21 14.02
CA LEU A 138 8.81 -11.21 14.01
C LEU A 138 8.24 -12.57 13.56
N PHE A 139 8.76 -13.14 12.48
CA PHE A 139 8.33 -14.45 11.99
C PHE A 139 8.68 -15.60 12.94
N SER A 140 9.72 -15.46 13.74
CA SER A 140 10.11 -16.47 14.73
C SER A 140 9.18 -16.51 15.94
N HIS A 141 8.50 -15.39 16.27
CA HIS A 141 7.65 -15.27 17.46
C HIS A 141 6.15 -15.18 17.15
N HIS A 142 5.77 -14.80 15.90
CA HIS A 142 4.38 -14.59 15.47
C HIS A 142 4.04 -15.50 14.29
N THR A 143 3.68 -16.72 14.58
CA THR A 143 3.42 -17.79 13.60
C THR A 143 2.29 -17.44 12.63
N GLU A 144 1.25 -16.73 13.07
CA GLU A 144 0.12 -16.29 12.26
C GLU A 144 0.55 -15.37 11.12
N ILE A 145 1.46 -14.41 11.35
CA ILE A 145 2.01 -13.54 10.29
C ILE A 145 2.91 -14.34 9.34
N TRP A 146 3.68 -15.28 9.88
CA TRP A 146 4.50 -16.19 9.08
C TRP A 146 3.68 -17.06 8.13
N LEU A 147 2.53 -17.54 8.57
CA LEU A 147 1.64 -18.41 7.79
C LEU A 147 0.86 -17.64 6.73
N ARG A 148 0.62 -16.34 6.91
CA ARG A 148 0.00 -15.50 5.88
C ARG A 148 1.00 -15.21 4.76
N ARG A 149 0.87 -15.95 3.67
CA ARG A 149 1.77 -15.87 2.53
C ARG A 149 1.19 -15.05 1.39
N PHE A 150 2.07 -14.31 0.73
CA PHE A 150 1.80 -13.78 -0.60
C PHE A 150 2.51 -14.68 -1.59
N ASP A 151 1.91 -15.81 -1.87
CA ASP A 151 2.43 -16.91 -2.67
C ASP A 151 1.98 -16.83 -4.15
N PHE A 152 2.33 -17.87 -4.91
CA PHE A 152 1.95 -17.97 -6.31
C PHE A 152 0.46 -17.84 -6.55
N ALA A 153 -0.39 -18.42 -5.68
CA ALA A 153 -1.83 -18.34 -5.84
C ALA A 153 -2.34 -16.90 -5.67
N ALA A 154 -1.83 -16.17 -4.68
CA ALA A 154 -2.15 -14.77 -4.46
C ALA A 154 -1.65 -13.87 -5.61
N LEU A 155 -0.43 -14.11 -6.09
CA LEU A 155 0.14 -13.38 -7.23
C LEU A 155 -0.64 -13.64 -8.52
N LYS A 156 -1.01 -14.89 -8.76
CA LYS A 156 -1.82 -15.24 -9.92
C LYS A 156 -3.21 -14.61 -9.86
N TRP A 157 -3.82 -14.59 -8.68
CA TRP A 157 -5.10 -13.90 -8.49
C TRP A 157 -5.01 -12.41 -8.88
N GLU A 158 -3.92 -11.71 -8.60
CA GLU A 158 -3.74 -10.31 -8.98
C GLU A 158 -3.69 -10.10 -10.49
N THR A 159 -3.01 -10.96 -11.24
CA THR A 159 -2.99 -10.89 -12.71
C THR A 159 -4.32 -11.28 -13.32
N GLU A 160 -5.05 -12.22 -12.72
CA GLU A 160 -6.43 -12.54 -13.11
C GLU A 160 -7.37 -11.35 -12.82
N TYR A 161 -7.19 -10.68 -11.68
CA TYR A 161 -7.94 -9.48 -11.32
C TYR A 161 -7.72 -8.33 -12.30
N PHE A 162 -6.48 -8.12 -12.75
CA PHE A 162 -6.15 -7.20 -13.84
C PHE A 162 -6.84 -7.60 -15.15
N THR A 163 -6.78 -8.88 -15.50
CA THR A 163 -7.41 -9.41 -16.70
C THR A 163 -8.91 -9.16 -16.71
N GLU A 164 -9.60 -9.50 -15.63
CA GLU A 164 -11.06 -9.33 -15.54
C GLU A 164 -11.49 -7.86 -15.52
N ASN A 165 -10.82 -7.02 -14.75
CA ASN A 165 -11.29 -5.65 -14.53
C ASN A 165 -10.76 -4.64 -15.55
N TYR A 166 -9.48 -4.75 -15.95
CA TYR A 166 -8.90 -3.85 -16.94
C TYR A 166 -9.06 -4.37 -18.37
N LEU A 167 -8.50 -5.56 -18.69
CA LEU A 167 -8.51 -6.04 -20.07
C LEU A 167 -9.93 -6.32 -20.56
N LYS A 168 -10.70 -7.12 -19.84
CA LYS A 168 -12.06 -7.47 -20.22
C LYS A 168 -13.05 -6.35 -19.90
N GLY A 169 -13.08 -5.91 -18.65
CA GLY A 169 -14.11 -4.99 -18.15
C GLY A 169 -13.98 -3.56 -18.68
N PHE A 170 -12.77 -3.04 -18.76
CA PHE A 170 -12.54 -1.65 -19.18
C PHE A 170 -12.20 -1.53 -20.66
N LYS A 171 -11.30 -2.40 -21.19
CA LYS A 171 -10.84 -2.36 -22.58
C LYS A 171 -11.72 -3.19 -23.53
N GLY A 172 -12.59 -4.07 -23.03
CA GLY A 172 -13.42 -4.96 -23.85
C GLY A 172 -12.65 -6.07 -24.57
N ILE A 173 -11.43 -6.39 -24.11
CA ILE A 173 -10.59 -7.44 -24.72
C ILE A 173 -11.05 -8.80 -24.17
N THR A 174 -11.74 -9.59 -24.96
CA THR A 174 -12.32 -10.87 -24.52
C THR A 174 -11.36 -12.05 -24.66
N GLU A 175 -10.46 -11.98 -25.65
CA GLU A 175 -9.50 -13.06 -25.93
C GLU A 175 -8.09 -12.65 -25.47
N ILE A 176 -7.58 -13.39 -24.50
CA ILE A 176 -6.22 -13.21 -23.98
C ILE A 176 -5.36 -14.34 -24.50
N PRO A 177 -4.28 -14.05 -25.26
CA PRO A 177 -3.38 -15.06 -25.79
C PRO A 177 -2.80 -15.96 -24.69
N GLU A 178 -2.57 -17.23 -25.00
CA GLU A 178 -1.98 -18.19 -24.05
C GLU A 178 -0.57 -17.77 -23.65
N SER A 179 0.21 -17.19 -24.56
CA SER A 179 1.52 -16.60 -24.28
C SER A 179 1.48 -15.54 -23.18
N VAL A 180 0.42 -14.70 -23.14
CA VAL A 180 0.23 -13.67 -22.10
C VAL A 180 -0.13 -14.31 -20.77
N ARG A 181 -0.98 -15.33 -20.75
CA ARG A 181 -1.30 -16.09 -19.53
C ARG A 181 -0.06 -16.80 -18.97
N HIS A 182 0.75 -17.38 -19.86
CA HIS A 182 2.03 -17.98 -19.49
C HIS A 182 2.99 -16.93 -18.92
N PHE A 183 3.11 -15.77 -19.56
CA PHE A 183 3.90 -14.64 -19.07
C PHE A 183 3.49 -14.23 -17.66
N TYR A 184 2.20 -14.09 -17.36
CA TYR A 184 1.73 -13.78 -15.99
C TYR A 184 2.16 -14.84 -14.98
N SER A 185 2.13 -16.11 -15.37
CA SER A 185 2.59 -17.21 -14.51
C SER A 185 4.10 -17.15 -14.27
N LEU A 186 4.90 -16.79 -15.28
CA LEU A 186 6.36 -16.63 -15.13
C LEU A 186 6.71 -15.47 -14.20
N ILE A 187 6.02 -14.33 -14.33
CA ILE A 187 6.18 -13.19 -13.42
C ILE A 187 5.83 -13.60 -11.98
N ALA A 188 4.70 -14.29 -11.78
CA ALA A 188 4.29 -14.75 -10.45
C ALA A 188 5.33 -15.71 -9.84
N VAL A 189 5.85 -16.67 -10.61
CA VAL A 189 6.92 -17.59 -10.16
C VAL A 189 8.19 -16.82 -9.80
N SER A 190 8.58 -15.85 -10.62
CA SER A 190 9.77 -15.02 -10.34
C SER A 190 9.60 -14.23 -9.03
N VAL A 191 8.45 -13.60 -8.81
CA VAL A 191 8.16 -12.83 -7.58
C VAL A 191 8.05 -13.75 -6.37
N GLU A 192 7.47 -14.94 -6.52
CA GLU A 192 7.42 -15.91 -5.42
C GLU A 192 8.81 -16.42 -5.03
N ALA A 193 9.72 -16.57 -5.98
CA ALA A 193 11.10 -17.06 -5.71
C ALA A 193 11.99 -16.04 -4.99
N GLN A 194 11.57 -14.77 -4.91
CA GLN A 194 12.32 -13.69 -4.26
C GLN A 194 12.41 -13.88 -2.73
N THR A 195 13.40 -13.25 -2.11
CA THR A 195 13.55 -13.22 -0.65
C THR A 195 12.27 -12.75 0.02
N LYS A 196 11.87 -13.47 1.06
CA LYS A 196 10.63 -13.18 1.80
C LYS A 196 10.91 -12.30 3.00
N VAL A 197 10.13 -11.23 3.09
CA VAL A 197 10.17 -10.26 4.19
C VAL A 197 8.75 -10.01 4.71
N LEU A 198 8.65 -9.29 5.81
CA LEU A 198 7.40 -8.67 6.22
C LEU A 198 7.00 -7.65 5.14
N MET A 199 5.93 -7.93 4.45
CA MET A 199 5.36 -7.12 3.39
C MET A 199 4.14 -6.38 3.92
N HIS A 200 4.08 -5.07 3.70
CA HIS A 200 2.91 -4.24 4.01
C HIS A 200 1.76 -4.54 3.05
N ARG A 201 2.06 -4.83 1.78
CA ARG A 201 1.20 -5.11 0.63
C ARG A 201 0.65 -3.85 -0.05
N ASP A 202 0.11 -2.91 0.69
CA ASP A 202 -0.49 -1.69 0.14
C ASP A 202 0.37 -0.45 0.49
N PHE A 203 1.69 -0.55 0.21
CA PHE A 203 2.71 0.45 0.54
C PHE A 203 2.76 1.57 -0.49
N GLN A 204 1.69 2.35 -0.56
CA GLN A 204 1.50 3.47 -1.49
C GLN A 204 1.45 4.81 -0.73
N SER A 205 1.68 5.90 -1.42
CA SER A 205 1.83 7.25 -0.84
C SER A 205 0.65 7.71 0.03
N GLN A 206 -0.55 7.23 -0.24
CA GLN A 206 -1.75 7.52 0.58
C GLN A 206 -1.74 6.84 1.95
N ASN A 207 -0.98 5.75 2.10
CA ASN A 207 -0.90 4.95 3.33
C ASN A 207 0.36 5.24 4.15
N ILE A 208 1.11 6.27 3.76
CA ILE A 208 2.32 6.75 4.43
C ILE A 208 2.04 8.13 4.98
N MET A 209 1.96 8.23 6.32
CA MET A 209 1.70 9.47 7.04
C MET A 209 3.00 10.19 7.35
N ILE A 210 3.02 11.51 7.19
CA ILE A 210 4.14 12.38 7.57
C ILE A 210 3.70 13.18 8.79
N ARG A 211 4.28 12.85 9.95
CA ARG A 211 3.99 13.51 11.23
C ARG A 211 4.47 14.97 11.23
N SER A 212 4.04 15.76 12.20
CA SER A 212 4.44 17.16 12.35
C SER A 212 5.96 17.34 12.54
N ASN A 213 6.63 16.37 13.14
CA ASN A 213 8.09 16.31 13.32
C ASN A 213 8.82 15.67 12.13
N SER A 214 8.13 15.46 11.00
CA SER A 214 8.62 14.80 9.78
C SER A 214 8.91 13.30 9.92
N GLU A 215 8.60 12.67 11.03
CA GLU A 215 8.65 11.22 11.16
C GLU A 215 7.60 10.53 10.29
N VAL A 216 7.97 9.38 9.77
CA VAL A 216 7.12 8.54 8.92
C VAL A 216 6.30 7.58 9.78
N ALA A 217 5.04 7.36 9.40
CA ALA A 217 4.22 6.30 9.98
C ALA A 217 3.36 5.63 8.91
N PHE A 218 3.09 4.33 9.10
CA PHE A 218 2.34 3.51 8.14
C PHE A 218 0.93 3.22 8.64
N VAL A 219 -0.04 3.26 7.75
CA VAL A 219 -1.44 2.90 8.00
C VAL A 219 -1.90 1.88 6.95
N ASP A 220 -3.05 1.23 7.20
CA ASP A 220 -3.65 0.23 6.30
C ASP A 220 -2.80 -1.07 6.16
N TYR A 221 -2.14 -1.47 7.25
CA TYR A 221 -1.22 -2.63 7.32
C TYR A 221 -1.88 -3.94 7.77
N GLN A 222 -3.19 -4.01 7.97
CA GLN A 222 -3.88 -5.26 8.32
C GLN A 222 -3.74 -6.34 7.24
N GLY A 223 -3.38 -5.92 6.02
CA GLY A 223 -3.01 -6.79 4.92
C GLY A 223 -1.60 -7.37 5.00
N ALA A 224 -0.79 -6.95 5.99
CA ALA A 224 0.61 -7.35 6.11
C ALA A 224 0.77 -8.87 6.21
N ARG A 225 1.82 -9.36 5.57
CA ARG A 225 2.09 -10.80 5.45
C ARG A 225 3.51 -11.07 4.99
N ARG A 226 3.88 -12.33 4.88
CA ARG A 226 5.16 -12.73 4.31
C ARG A 226 5.10 -12.68 2.79
N GLY A 227 5.90 -11.82 2.17
CA GLY A 227 5.92 -11.63 0.72
C GLY A 227 7.30 -11.25 0.16
N SER A 228 7.35 -10.89 -1.12
CA SER A 228 8.58 -10.48 -1.79
C SER A 228 9.14 -9.18 -1.22
N MET A 229 10.46 -9.14 -1.06
CA MET A 229 11.19 -7.95 -0.62
C MET A 229 11.07 -6.77 -1.59
N PHE A 230 10.80 -7.03 -2.87
CA PHE A 230 10.67 -5.97 -3.88
C PHE A 230 9.26 -5.42 -4.01
N TYR A 231 8.22 -6.09 -3.44
CA TYR A 231 6.84 -5.71 -3.71
C TYR A 231 6.45 -4.34 -3.13
N ASP A 232 6.83 -4.05 -1.89
CA ASP A 232 6.50 -2.77 -1.25
C ASP A 232 7.30 -1.61 -1.84
N ILE A 233 8.60 -1.79 -2.12
CA ILE A 233 9.38 -0.75 -2.80
C ILE A 233 8.86 -0.52 -4.23
N ALA A 234 8.36 -1.55 -4.91
CA ALA A 234 7.69 -1.41 -6.19
C ALA A 234 6.37 -0.62 -6.06
N SER A 235 5.57 -0.92 -5.03
CA SER A 235 4.33 -0.20 -4.74
C SER A 235 4.58 1.30 -4.48
N LEU A 236 5.67 1.65 -3.80
CA LEU A 236 6.06 3.04 -3.51
C LEU A 236 6.56 3.77 -4.74
N LEU A 237 7.52 3.17 -5.48
CA LEU A 237 8.24 3.87 -6.55
C LEU A 237 7.45 3.95 -7.86
N TRP A 238 6.58 2.97 -8.12
CA TRP A 238 5.69 2.98 -9.29
C TRP A 238 4.26 3.44 -8.96
N ASP A 239 4.08 4.11 -7.82
CA ASP A 239 2.77 4.59 -7.38
C ASP A 239 2.15 5.57 -8.40
N PRO A 240 1.02 5.23 -9.05
CA PRO A 240 0.37 6.12 -10.01
C PRO A 240 -0.19 7.40 -9.38
N TYR A 241 -0.39 7.43 -8.05
CA TYR A 241 -0.82 8.64 -7.34
C TYR A 241 0.26 9.73 -7.36
N VAL A 242 1.55 9.36 -7.24
CA VAL A 242 2.67 10.31 -7.24
C VAL A 242 3.31 10.45 -8.61
N ASN A 243 3.28 9.39 -9.43
CA ASN A 243 3.79 9.42 -10.80
C ASN A 243 5.25 9.90 -10.92
N LEU A 244 6.16 9.29 -10.13
CA LEU A 244 7.59 9.64 -10.16
C LEU A 244 8.20 9.48 -11.57
N PRO A 245 9.07 10.40 -12.02
CA PRO A 245 9.84 10.19 -13.24
C PRO A 245 10.78 8.98 -13.13
N LEU A 246 10.97 8.24 -14.22
CA LEU A 246 11.82 7.04 -14.26
C LEU A 246 13.24 7.24 -13.71
N PRO A 247 13.95 8.36 -13.98
CA PRO A 247 15.26 8.58 -13.36
C PRO A 247 15.20 8.60 -11.84
N MET A 248 14.16 9.21 -11.23
CA MET A 248 13.99 9.22 -9.77
C MET A 248 13.65 7.83 -9.23
N ILE A 249 12.85 7.04 -9.96
CA ILE A 249 12.58 5.64 -9.61
C ILE A 249 13.90 4.86 -9.53
N LYS A 250 14.76 5.00 -10.53
CA LYS A 250 16.09 4.34 -10.57
C LYS A 250 17.00 4.80 -9.43
N ASP A 251 17.03 6.09 -9.14
CA ASP A 251 17.85 6.66 -8.06
C ASP A 251 17.37 6.15 -6.68
N PHE A 252 16.07 6.17 -6.41
CA PHE A 252 15.49 5.70 -5.16
C PHE A 252 15.58 4.17 -4.98
N PHE A 253 15.43 3.42 -6.06
CA PHE A 253 15.66 1.98 -6.02
C PHE A 253 17.12 1.65 -5.69
N GLU A 254 18.09 2.35 -6.30
CA GLU A 254 19.51 2.17 -6.00
C GLU A 254 19.83 2.58 -4.56
N TYR A 255 19.19 3.66 -4.05
CA TYR A 255 19.28 4.04 -2.64
C TYR A 255 18.81 2.88 -1.74
N TRP A 256 17.59 2.37 -1.94
CA TRP A 256 17.07 1.21 -1.20
C TRP A 256 18.04 0.01 -1.27
N ARG A 257 18.49 -0.36 -2.46
CA ARG A 257 19.39 -1.47 -2.68
C ARG A 257 20.73 -1.30 -1.93
N SER A 258 21.26 -0.09 -1.92
CA SER A 258 22.54 0.22 -1.24
C SER A 258 22.43 0.20 0.29
N GLN A 259 21.26 0.51 0.85
CA GLN A 259 20.99 0.51 2.30
C GLN A 259 20.52 -0.85 2.82
N TYR A 260 19.89 -1.67 1.99
CA TYR A 260 19.37 -2.97 2.42
C TYR A 260 20.50 -3.94 2.81
N ARG A 261 20.40 -4.51 4.02
CA ARG A 261 21.41 -5.44 4.61
C ARG A 261 20.81 -6.82 4.91
N GLY A 262 19.81 -7.24 4.14
CA GLY A 262 19.17 -8.55 4.32
C GLY A 262 20.10 -9.74 4.01
N THR A 263 19.58 -10.93 4.23
CA THR A 263 20.32 -12.19 4.19
C THR A 263 20.82 -12.61 2.79
N ARG A 264 20.22 -12.11 1.73
CA ARG A 264 20.62 -12.39 0.34
C ARG A 264 21.15 -11.13 -0.33
N ILE A 265 22.36 -11.22 -0.85
CA ILE A 265 22.97 -10.17 -1.66
C ILE A 265 22.59 -10.46 -3.12
N TYR A 266 21.96 -9.49 -3.76
CA TYR A 266 21.66 -9.51 -5.19
C TYR A 266 22.72 -8.71 -5.93
N THR A 267 23.11 -9.14 -7.12
CA THR A 267 23.83 -8.26 -8.04
C THR A 267 22.93 -7.07 -8.40
N LYS A 268 23.48 -6.01 -8.99
CA LYS A 268 22.68 -4.86 -9.41
C LYS A 268 21.60 -5.26 -10.43
N ASP A 269 22.00 -6.09 -11.39
CA ASP A 269 21.12 -6.52 -12.48
C ASP A 269 20.03 -7.48 -11.98
N ASP A 270 20.38 -8.48 -11.14
CA ASP A 270 19.39 -9.39 -10.54
C ASP A 270 18.39 -8.65 -9.64
N ALA A 271 18.85 -7.61 -8.91
CA ALA A 271 17.99 -6.80 -8.08
C ALA A 271 17.02 -5.96 -8.93
N TRP A 272 17.51 -5.38 -10.01
CA TRP A 272 16.67 -4.60 -10.94
C TRP A 272 15.65 -5.49 -11.63
N GLU A 273 16.04 -6.67 -12.12
CA GLU A 273 15.13 -7.63 -12.71
C GLU A 273 14.04 -8.05 -11.72
N GLY A 274 14.41 -8.42 -10.50
CA GLY A 274 13.47 -8.78 -9.45
C GLY A 274 12.49 -7.65 -9.11
N PHE A 275 12.98 -6.42 -9.06
CA PHE A 275 12.17 -5.22 -8.83
C PHE A 275 11.20 -4.97 -9.99
N VAL A 276 11.65 -5.08 -11.24
CA VAL A 276 10.79 -4.93 -12.44
C VAL A 276 9.67 -5.96 -12.43
N HIS A 277 9.95 -7.22 -12.11
CA HIS A 277 8.93 -8.27 -12.03
C HIS A 277 7.90 -7.97 -10.91
N ALA A 278 8.34 -7.59 -9.72
CA ALA A 278 7.44 -7.21 -8.64
C ALA A 278 6.61 -5.96 -8.98
N SER A 279 7.21 -5.01 -9.70
CA SER A 279 6.55 -3.79 -10.17
C SER A 279 5.46 -4.08 -11.19
N LEU A 280 5.71 -4.99 -12.15
CA LEU A 280 4.70 -5.44 -13.11
C LEU A 280 3.50 -6.06 -12.39
N GLN A 281 3.77 -6.98 -11.45
CA GLN A 281 2.75 -7.62 -10.62
C GLN A 281 1.90 -6.57 -9.90
N ARG A 282 2.54 -5.61 -9.22
CA ARG A 282 1.85 -4.58 -8.44
C ARG A 282 1.07 -3.58 -9.29
N LEU A 283 1.63 -3.11 -10.42
CA LEU A 283 0.94 -2.16 -11.29
C LEU A 283 -0.24 -2.78 -12.03
N MET A 284 -0.14 -4.04 -12.45
CA MET A 284 -1.30 -4.76 -13.01
C MET A 284 -2.43 -4.84 -11.98
N GLN A 285 -2.13 -5.21 -10.74
CA GLN A 285 -3.12 -5.25 -9.66
C GLN A 285 -3.74 -3.87 -9.43
N ALA A 286 -2.93 -2.81 -9.34
CA ALA A 286 -3.41 -1.44 -9.09
C ALA A 286 -4.34 -0.95 -10.21
N LEU A 287 -3.97 -1.16 -11.47
CA LEU A 287 -4.80 -0.76 -12.62
C LEU A 287 -6.12 -1.53 -12.66
N GLY A 288 -6.09 -2.84 -12.36
CA GLY A 288 -7.31 -3.64 -12.17
C GLY A 288 -8.20 -3.10 -11.06
N ALA A 289 -7.60 -2.68 -9.92
CA ALA A 289 -8.32 -2.11 -8.79
C ALA A 289 -8.97 -0.76 -9.13
N TYR A 290 -8.28 0.13 -9.84
CA TYR A 290 -8.89 1.41 -10.27
C TYR A 290 -10.10 1.18 -11.18
N CYS A 291 -10.00 0.25 -12.12
CA CYS A 291 -11.13 -0.11 -12.98
C CYS A 291 -12.29 -0.73 -12.19
N PHE A 292 -12.02 -1.66 -11.29
CA PHE A 292 -13.04 -2.26 -10.42
C PHE A 292 -13.74 -1.21 -9.54
N LEU A 293 -12.97 -0.40 -8.84
CA LEU A 293 -13.51 0.60 -7.91
C LEU A 293 -14.33 1.66 -8.65
N SER A 294 -13.87 2.13 -9.81
CA SER A 294 -14.59 3.17 -10.58
C SER A 294 -15.79 2.60 -11.34
N LYS A 295 -15.64 1.48 -12.06
CA LYS A 295 -16.67 0.98 -12.98
C LYS A 295 -17.66 0.02 -12.32
N VAL A 296 -17.21 -0.82 -11.38
CA VAL A 296 -18.06 -1.80 -10.70
C VAL A 296 -18.62 -1.23 -9.39
N LYS A 297 -17.75 -0.68 -8.53
CA LYS A 297 -18.17 -0.09 -7.24
C LYS A 297 -18.71 1.33 -7.37
N LYS A 298 -18.61 1.97 -8.54
CA LYS A 298 -19.08 3.33 -8.82
C LYS A 298 -18.46 4.41 -7.93
N ILE A 299 -17.22 4.22 -7.49
CA ILE A 299 -16.47 5.20 -6.72
C ILE A 299 -15.66 6.06 -7.70
N GLU A 300 -16.28 7.11 -8.21
CA GLU A 300 -15.78 7.95 -9.32
C GLU A 300 -14.35 8.46 -9.14
N LYS A 301 -13.95 8.75 -7.89
CA LYS A 301 -12.61 9.27 -7.60
C LYS A 301 -11.45 8.39 -8.10
N PHE A 302 -11.69 7.09 -8.35
CA PHE A 302 -10.65 6.19 -8.85
C PHE A 302 -10.49 6.24 -10.38
N GLU A 303 -11.44 6.79 -11.11
CA GLU A 303 -11.36 6.88 -12.58
C GLU A 303 -10.17 7.72 -13.05
N GLN A 304 -9.84 8.80 -12.33
CA GLN A 304 -8.70 9.67 -12.63
C GLN A 304 -7.34 8.96 -12.60
N TYR A 305 -7.24 7.80 -11.93
CA TYR A 305 -5.99 7.04 -11.81
C TYR A 305 -5.83 5.93 -12.85
N ILE A 306 -6.83 5.67 -13.70
CA ILE A 306 -6.75 4.66 -14.76
C ILE A 306 -5.71 5.07 -15.80
N GLU A 307 -5.77 6.29 -16.33
CA GLU A 307 -4.80 6.77 -17.33
C GLU A 307 -3.36 6.92 -16.76
N PRO A 308 -3.12 7.49 -15.58
CA PRO A 308 -1.81 7.45 -14.94
C PRO A 308 -1.29 6.03 -14.70
N GLY A 309 -2.13 5.12 -14.20
CA GLY A 309 -1.76 3.72 -13.97
C GLY A 309 -1.39 3.00 -15.28
N LYS A 310 -2.16 3.22 -16.33
CA LYS A 310 -1.87 2.70 -17.67
C LYS A 310 -0.55 3.25 -18.22
N ALA A 311 -0.31 4.55 -18.08
CA ALA A 311 0.94 5.19 -18.53
C ALA A 311 2.16 4.62 -17.78
N LYS A 312 2.05 4.45 -16.45
CA LYS A 312 3.10 3.84 -15.63
C LYS A 312 3.36 2.38 -16.00
N LEU A 313 2.32 1.60 -16.22
CA LEU A 313 2.49 0.21 -16.65
C LEU A 313 3.15 0.11 -18.03
N ARG A 314 2.84 1.02 -18.95
CA ARG A 314 3.51 1.12 -20.26
C ARG A 314 4.99 1.47 -20.12
N GLU A 315 5.32 2.47 -19.28
CA GLU A 315 6.71 2.89 -19.01
C GLU A 315 7.51 1.72 -18.41
N LEU A 316 6.96 1.04 -17.40
CA LEU A 316 7.55 -0.13 -16.77
C LEU A 316 7.72 -1.30 -17.75
N PHE A 317 6.76 -1.50 -18.65
CA PHE A 317 6.85 -2.54 -19.66
C PHE A 317 7.98 -2.25 -20.67
N GLY A 318 8.30 -0.98 -20.89
CA GLY A 318 9.51 -0.57 -21.61
C GLY A 318 10.80 -1.03 -20.91
N GLU A 319 10.91 -0.87 -19.59
CA GLU A 319 12.03 -1.37 -18.80
C GLU A 319 12.10 -2.90 -18.81
N PHE A 320 10.95 -3.58 -18.73
CA PHE A 320 10.89 -5.04 -18.85
C PHE A 320 11.46 -5.55 -20.19
N LYS A 321 11.13 -4.89 -21.31
CA LYS A 321 11.68 -5.24 -22.63
C LYS A 321 13.20 -5.21 -22.71
N LEU A 322 13.85 -4.37 -21.90
CA LEU A 322 15.32 -4.27 -21.89
C LEU A 322 16.00 -5.47 -21.19
N ILE A 323 15.28 -6.15 -20.30
CA ILE A 323 15.79 -7.30 -19.54
C ILE A 323 15.24 -8.65 -20.04
N ALA A 324 14.12 -8.62 -20.76
CA ALA A 324 13.44 -9.81 -21.28
C ALA A 324 14.20 -10.49 -22.42
N LYS A 325 14.00 -11.80 -22.57
CA LYS A 325 14.53 -12.57 -23.70
C LYS A 325 13.69 -12.36 -24.95
N ALA A 326 14.27 -12.55 -26.12
CA ALA A 326 13.64 -12.32 -27.43
C ALA A 326 12.39 -13.18 -27.72
N THR A 327 12.06 -14.16 -26.88
CA THR A 327 10.92 -15.08 -27.01
C THR A 327 9.56 -14.46 -26.69
N ASP A 328 9.53 -13.23 -26.16
CA ASP A 328 8.31 -12.59 -25.64
C ASP A 328 7.61 -11.65 -26.64
N ALA A 329 7.94 -11.75 -27.94
CA ALA A 329 7.46 -10.82 -28.97
C ALA A 329 5.91 -10.73 -29.07
N GLU A 330 5.19 -11.83 -28.89
CA GLU A 330 3.72 -11.82 -28.89
C GLU A 330 3.16 -11.12 -27.65
N VAL A 331 3.77 -11.35 -26.48
CA VAL A 331 3.43 -10.65 -25.23
C VAL A 331 3.65 -9.16 -25.38
N PHE A 332 4.79 -8.74 -25.95
CA PHE A 332 5.10 -7.34 -26.18
C PHE A 332 4.07 -6.67 -27.08
N LYS A 333 3.74 -7.32 -28.21
CA LYS A 333 2.73 -6.80 -29.15
C LYS A 333 1.36 -6.68 -28.49
N PHE A 334 0.94 -7.69 -27.72
CA PHE A 334 -0.32 -7.66 -27.01
C PHE A 334 -0.37 -6.55 -25.96
N MET A 335 0.64 -6.47 -25.09
CA MET A 335 0.66 -5.48 -24.01
C MET A 335 0.77 -4.05 -24.56
N ASP A 336 1.59 -3.82 -25.59
CA ASP A 336 1.67 -2.50 -26.25
C ASP A 336 0.30 -2.07 -26.78
N TRP A 337 -0.44 -2.96 -27.39
CA TRP A 337 -1.79 -2.69 -27.87
C TRP A 337 -2.79 -2.50 -26.72
N ALA A 338 -2.78 -3.36 -25.73
CA ALA A 338 -3.71 -3.29 -24.60
C ALA A 338 -3.52 -2.04 -23.74
N LEU A 339 -2.31 -1.48 -23.71
CA LEU A 339 -1.96 -0.28 -22.95
C LEU A 339 -2.04 1.02 -23.78
N GLN A 340 -2.41 0.98 -25.06
CA GLN A 340 -2.79 2.17 -25.83
C GLN A 340 -4.11 2.77 -25.36
#